data_a40ebe64d30301b6864130073bd9c533
#
_entry.id   a40ebe64d30301b6864130073bd9c533
#
_cell.length_a   1.000
_cell.length_b   1.000
_cell.length_c   1.000
_cell.angle_alpha   90.00
_cell.angle_beta   90.00
_cell.angle_gamma   90.00
#
_symmetry.space_group_name_H-M   'P 1'
#
loop_
_entity.id
_entity.type
_entity.pdbx_description
1 polymer ?
#
loop_
_entity_poly.entity_id
_entity_poly.type
_entity_poly.pdbx_seq_one_letter_code
_entity_poly.pdbx_strand_id
1 'polypeptide(L)'
;VIIYTLFGGLKATFFADYLNTAFIFAVILIFVTAIYFATPHVGGISGMFDKLAAAAALKPVEGNAGGAYLTMASAGALVFGIINIVGNFGTVFVDQAYWQRAIAARPRSAVKGFLIGGLAWFAIPFTLATTLGLGAVAVGVSLTPEQIGMGLVAPAAASQLLGDVGAILLLTMLFTAVTSAGSAELVAVSSLVTYDIYRTYAKPSSSGRELMRVSRLVILCFGIGMGILASMLLVIGASLQYVYLAMGILIGSAVAPITIAVVWKKANKVAATAAAIVGLACGIGAWLATANTLYGEITIATTGQNTPLLIGNVTAISVGALVSIAGSLLRPENFNFEVMKQRILVVDDRVRSMIEHDTDEKFLKGAARFSYKYAIALTLILVVVWPLPLYFSGYIFSSLVYHVWIGMAVAWAAGAAAVVIFLPFIEARRGIAEVLRRIATLSLSSPETDRHKEYVGDAKRVHDDYEARKILVAIDGSKESLRALTYASYLFDEDTPAKIFLLNVIEWTDDEEGEEGSPDEKLAQEMEEEGRRMLRSVMIPKKSGRYERVVKLGDPGAKIAETAEKLNVDMIVMGRKGLGGSHADTGHVASKVLRLAGKPVVLL
;
A
#
# COMPACT_ATOMS: atom_id res chain seq x y z
N VAL A 1 -3.09 15.15 -12.15
CA VAL A 1 -2.65 13.88 -11.53
C VAL A 1 -1.15 13.71 -11.68
N ILE A 2 -0.60 13.66 -12.91
CA ILE A 2 0.82 13.43 -13.18
C ILE A 2 1.72 14.36 -12.35
N ILE A 3 1.43 15.67 -12.34
CA ILE A 3 2.28 16.69 -11.67
C ILE A 3 2.42 16.41 -10.17
N TYR A 4 1.33 16.26 -9.43
CA TYR A 4 1.45 16.05 -7.98
C TYR A 4 2.02 14.68 -7.63
N THR A 5 1.74 13.65 -8.43
CA THR A 5 2.31 12.31 -8.25
C THR A 5 3.83 12.32 -8.46
N LEU A 6 4.30 13.07 -9.46
CA LEU A 6 5.72 13.20 -9.81
C LEU A 6 6.56 13.81 -8.68
N PHE A 7 6.00 14.77 -7.94
CA PHE A 7 6.68 15.47 -6.84
C PHE A 7 6.39 14.85 -5.47
N GLY A 8 5.17 14.38 -5.23
CA GLY A 8 4.72 13.93 -3.92
C GLY A 8 4.88 12.43 -3.66
N GLY A 9 4.97 11.62 -4.72
CA GLY A 9 5.09 10.16 -4.61
C GLY A 9 3.97 9.52 -3.78
N LEU A 10 4.24 8.35 -3.20
CA LEU A 10 3.25 7.54 -2.47
C LEU A 10 2.61 8.28 -1.26
N LYS A 11 3.34 9.16 -0.58
CA LYS A 11 2.80 9.88 0.59
C LYS A 11 1.72 10.89 0.19
N ALA A 12 1.95 11.63 -0.91
CA ALA A 12 0.97 12.58 -1.41
C ALA A 12 -0.27 11.88 -1.95
N THR A 13 -0.12 10.70 -2.57
CA THR A 13 -1.28 9.94 -3.06
C THR A 13 -2.15 9.45 -1.90
N PHE A 14 -1.58 8.95 -0.80
CA PHE A 14 -2.38 8.56 0.38
C PHE A 14 -3.18 9.72 0.96
N PHE A 15 -2.59 10.90 1.05
CA PHE A 15 -3.30 12.07 1.56
C PHE A 15 -4.40 12.55 0.60
N ALA A 16 -4.10 12.57 -0.71
CA ALA A 16 -5.08 12.91 -1.73
C ALA A 16 -6.23 11.90 -1.76
N ASP A 17 -5.93 10.60 -1.66
CA ASP A 17 -6.95 9.54 -1.62
C ASP A 17 -7.91 9.70 -0.45
N TYR A 18 -7.40 10.08 0.72
CA TYR A 18 -8.23 10.38 1.88
C TYR A 18 -9.21 11.54 1.61
N LEU A 19 -8.71 12.67 1.11
CA LEU A 19 -9.54 13.84 0.80
C LEU A 19 -10.56 13.52 -0.30
N ASN A 20 -10.13 12.85 -1.37
CA ASN A 20 -11.01 12.43 -2.46
C ASN A 20 -12.13 11.51 -1.96
N THR A 21 -11.79 10.52 -1.15
CA THR A 21 -12.78 9.57 -0.62
C THR A 21 -13.76 10.26 0.34
N ALA A 22 -13.29 11.16 1.20
CA ALA A 22 -14.16 11.94 2.08
C ALA A 22 -15.14 12.80 1.27
N PHE A 23 -14.67 13.44 0.19
CA PHE A 23 -15.53 14.20 -0.71
C PHE A 23 -16.56 13.31 -1.42
N ILE A 24 -16.17 12.15 -1.92
CA ILE A 24 -17.08 11.18 -2.57
C ILE A 24 -18.21 10.80 -1.62
N PHE A 25 -17.92 10.45 -0.37
CA PHE A 25 -18.96 10.10 0.61
C PHE A 25 -19.86 11.28 0.96
N ALA A 26 -19.32 12.49 1.06
CA ALA A 26 -20.12 13.69 1.28
C ALA A 26 -21.13 13.90 0.13
N VAL A 27 -20.69 13.78 -1.12
CA VAL A 27 -21.54 13.91 -2.31
C VAL A 27 -22.59 12.79 -2.36
N ILE A 28 -22.24 11.55 -2.03
CA ILE A 28 -23.19 10.43 -1.96
C ILE A 28 -24.31 10.76 -0.96
N LEU A 29 -23.97 11.26 0.24
CA LEU A 29 -24.96 11.63 1.25
C LEU A 29 -25.84 12.80 0.81
N ILE A 30 -25.31 13.75 0.02
CA ILE A 30 -26.10 14.83 -0.58
C ILE A 30 -27.13 14.23 -1.55
N PHE A 31 -26.74 13.31 -2.45
CA PHE A 31 -27.69 12.68 -3.37
C PHE A 31 -28.72 11.81 -2.66
N VAL A 32 -28.33 11.07 -1.62
CA VAL A 32 -29.26 10.32 -0.75
C VAL A 32 -30.31 11.27 -0.15
N THR A 33 -29.85 12.38 0.43
CA THR A 33 -30.73 13.38 1.03
C THR A 33 -31.63 14.02 -0.03
N ALA A 34 -31.06 14.37 -1.18
CA ALA A 34 -31.84 14.99 -2.26
C ALA A 34 -32.98 14.09 -2.72
N ILE A 35 -32.72 12.80 -3.00
CA ILE A 35 -33.72 11.94 -3.61
C ILE A 35 -34.78 11.46 -2.62
N TYR A 36 -34.39 11.10 -1.40
CA TYR A 36 -35.34 10.50 -0.44
C TYR A 36 -36.01 11.50 0.50
N PHE A 37 -35.41 12.69 0.70
CA PHE A 37 -35.89 13.61 1.72
C PHE A 37 -36.16 15.04 1.21
N ALA A 38 -35.53 15.49 0.13
CA ALA A 38 -35.58 16.89 -0.29
C ALA A 38 -36.32 17.12 -1.62
N THR A 39 -36.58 16.12 -2.45
CA THR A 39 -37.21 16.27 -3.77
C THR A 39 -38.69 15.93 -3.72
N PRO A 40 -39.63 16.93 -3.70
CA PRO A 40 -41.07 16.69 -3.51
C PRO A 40 -41.67 15.81 -4.62
N HIS A 41 -41.27 15.98 -5.87
CA HIS A 41 -41.79 15.18 -6.99
C HIS A 41 -41.32 13.74 -7.01
N VAL A 42 -40.36 13.35 -6.22
CA VAL A 42 -40.02 11.92 -6.01
C VAL A 42 -41.01 11.31 -5.02
N GLY A 43 -41.45 12.08 -4.01
CA GLY A 43 -42.39 11.62 -2.99
C GLY A 43 -41.75 10.74 -1.92
N GLY A 44 -40.45 10.91 -1.68
CA GLY A 44 -39.70 10.11 -0.71
C GLY A 44 -39.56 8.65 -1.10
N ILE A 45 -39.32 7.77 -0.13
CA ILE A 45 -39.09 6.32 -0.38
C ILE A 45 -40.36 5.66 -0.92
N SER A 46 -41.55 6.01 -0.39
CA SER A 46 -42.82 5.46 -0.87
C SER A 46 -43.15 5.91 -2.28
N GLY A 47 -43.03 7.20 -2.57
CA GLY A 47 -43.23 7.72 -3.92
C GLY A 47 -42.26 7.15 -4.94
N MET A 48 -41.02 6.89 -4.54
CA MET A 48 -40.05 6.21 -5.39
C MET A 48 -40.48 4.77 -5.69
N PHE A 49 -40.96 4.02 -4.71
CA PHE A 49 -41.52 2.69 -4.89
C PHE A 49 -42.66 2.67 -5.92
N ASP A 50 -43.64 3.56 -5.75
CA ASP A 50 -44.80 3.63 -6.64
C ASP A 50 -44.42 4.00 -8.08
N LYS A 51 -43.48 4.92 -8.25
CA LYS A 51 -42.96 5.30 -9.57
C LYS A 51 -42.19 4.18 -10.27
N LEU A 52 -41.39 3.40 -9.53
CA LEU A 52 -40.68 2.25 -10.07
C LEU A 52 -41.63 1.12 -10.46
N ALA A 53 -42.69 0.90 -9.66
CA ALA A 53 -43.74 -0.07 -10.00
C ALA A 53 -44.52 0.37 -11.24
N ALA A 54 -44.90 1.64 -11.35
CA ALA A 54 -45.54 2.20 -12.53
C ALA A 54 -44.64 2.14 -13.77
N ALA A 55 -43.36 2.46 -13.63
CA ALA A 55 -42.39 2.35 -14.73
C ALA A 55 -42.25 0.90 -15.25
N ALA A 56 -42.23 -0.10 -14.34
CA ALA A 56 -42.18 -1.49 -14.70
C ALA A 56 -43.43 -1.96 -15.48
N ALA A 57 -44.61 -1.44 -15.11
CA ALA A 57 -45.86 -1.74 -15.83
C ALA A 57 -45.88 -1.15 -17.25
N LEU A 58 -45.28 0.04 -17.43
CA LEU A 58 -45.18 0.71 -18.74
C LEU A 58 -44.08 0.12 -19.63
N LYS A 59 -42.94 -0.18 -19.06
CA LYS A 59 -41.74 -0.69 -19.76
C LYS A 59 -41.10 -1.79 -18.91
N PRO A 60 -41.63 -3.05 -19.03
CA PRO A 60 -41.04 -4.18 -18.31
C PRO A 60 -39.57 -4.40 -18.65
N VAL A 61 -38.76 -4.76 -17.66
CA VAL A 61 -37.36 -5.08 -17.85
C VAL A 61 -37.22 -6.55 -18.25
N GLU A 62 -36.71 -6.78 -19.44
CA GLU A 62 -36.50 -8.14 -19.96
C GLU A 62 -35.51 -8.92 -19.08
N GLY A 63 -35.84 -10.17 -18.77
CA GLY A 63 -35.02 -11.05 -17.94
C GLY A 63 -35.16 -10.82 -16.43
N ASN A 64 -35.97 -9.85 -16.00
CA ASN A 64 -36.32 -9.65 -14.58
C ASN A 64 -37.62 -10.38 -14.24
N ALA A 65 -37.73 -10.89 -12.99
CA ALA A 65 -38.98 -11.49 -12.51
C ALA A 65 -40.13 -10.47 -12.63
N GLY A 66 -41.21 -10.86 -13.36
CA GLY A 66 -42.34 -9.98 -13.60
C GLY A 66 -42.02 -8.68 -14.34
N GLY A 67 -40.88 -8.53 -14.97
CA GLY A 67 -40.42 -7.29 -15.59
C GLY A 67 -40.10 -6.17 -14.60
N ALA A 68 -39.99 -6.46 -13.29
CA ALA A 68 -39.88 -5.48 -12.24
C ALA A 68 -38.45 -4.86 -12.14
N TYR A 69 -38.38 -3.57 -11.81
CA TYR A 69 -37.12 -2.92 -11.40
C TYR A 69 -36.69 -3.35 -9.98
N LEU A 70 -37.65 -3.66 -9.12
CA LEU A 70 -37.45 -3.96 -7.71
C LEU A 70 -37.42 -5.47 -7.46
N THR A 71 -36.40 -6.15 -7.98
CA THR A 71 -36.18 -7.59 -7.80
C THR A 71 -34.70 -7.91 -7.85
N MET A 72 -34.28 -8.94 -7.13
CA MET A 72 -32.96 -9.56 -7.30
C MET A 72 -32.95 -10.63 -8.39
N ALA A 73 -34.12 -11.12 -8.83
CA ALA A 73 -34.28 -12.14 -9.85
C ALA A 73 -34.16 -11.53 -11.26
N SER A 74 -32.93 -11.23 -11.64
CA SER A 74 -32.55 -10.66 -12.93
C SER A 74 -31.42 -11.48 -13.56
N ALA A 75 -31.68 -12.06 -14.71
CA ALA A 75 -30.67 -12.83 -15.44
C ALA A 75 -29.47 -11.97 -15.86
N GLY A 76 -29.72 -10.73 -16.31
CA GLY A 76 -28.68 -9.78 -16.67
C GLY A 76 -27.81 -9.40 -15.47
N ALA A 77 -28.43 -9.16 -14.29
CA ALA A 77 -27.69 -8.84 -13.08
C ALA A 77 -26.84 -10.02 -12.59
N LEU A 78 -27.32 -11.26 -12.71
CA LEU A 78 -26.53 -12.46 -12.38
C LEU A 78 -25.30 -12.58 -13.27
N VAL A 79 -25.45 -12.45 -14.58
CA VAL A 79 -24.34 -12.47 -15.54
C VAL A 79 -23.34 -11.37 -15.25
N PHE A 80 -23.81 -10.15 -15.04
CA PHE A 80 -22.98 -9.02 -14.65
C PHE A 80 -22.22 -9.30 -13.34
N GLY A 81 -22.87 -9.88 -12.34
CA GLY A 81 -22.26 -10.27 -11.08
C GLY A 81 -21.12 -11.27 -11.25
N ILE A 82 -21.30 -12.31 -12.08
CA ILE A 82 -20.26 -13.31 -12.35
C ILE A 82 -19.05 -12.67 -13.05
N ILE A 83 -19.29 -11.85 -14.08
CA ILE A 83 -18.22 -11.12 -14.78
C ILE A 83 -17.46 -10.22 -13.78
N ASN A 84 -18.18 -9.53 -12.90
CA ASN A 84 -17.56 -8.67 -11.88
C ASN A 84 -16.74 -9.44 -10.85
N ILE A 85 -17.13 -10.67 -10.48
CA ILE A 85 -16.28 -11.49 -9.61
C ILE A 85 -14.92 -11.70 -10.28
N VAL A 86 -14.88 -12.10 -11.54
CA VAL A 86 -13.61 -12.31 -12.27
C VAL A 86 -12.81 -11.02 -12.38
N GLY A 87 -13.44 -9.93 -12.83
CA GLY A 87 -12.78 -8.63 -13.00
C GLY A 87 -12.22 -8.08 -11.71
N ASN A 88 -13.00 -8.09 -10.63
CA ASN A 88 -12.55 -7.54 -9.33
C ASN A 88 -11.49 -8.41 -8.64
N PHE A 89 -11.59 -9.76 -8.74
CA PHE A 89 -10.47 -10.61 -8.31
C PHE A 89 -9.21 -10.33 -9.13
N GLY A 90 -9.35 -10.16 -10.45
CA GLY A 90 -8.25 -9.74 -11.31
C GLY A 90 -7.61 -8.44 -10.82
N THR A 91 -8.41 -7.40 -10.60
CA THR A 91 -7.93 -6.11 -10.11
C THR A 91 -7.18 -6.26 -8.80
N VAL A 92 -7.76 -6.91 -7.79
CA VAL A 92 -7.11 -7.00 -6.45
C VAL A 92 -5.82 -7.82 -6.49
N PHE A 93 -5.76 -8.92 -7.25
CA PHE A 93 -4.59 -9.81 -7.26
C PHE A 93 -3.50 -9.40 -8.25
N VAL A 94 -3.84 -8.76 -9.36
CA VAL A 94 -2.88 -8.40 -10.42
C VAL A 94 -2.39 -6.97 -10.29
N ASP A 95 -3.22 -6.08 -9.77
CA ASP A 95 -2.88 -4.67 -9.64
C ASP A 95 -1.85 -4.43 -8.53
N GLN A 96 -0.70 -3.94 -8.94
CA GLN A 96 0.42 -3.64 -8.06
C GLN A 96 0.13 -2.52 -7.06
N ALA A 97 -0.82 -1.63 -7.34
CA ALA A 97 -1.21 -0.56 -6.42
C ALA A 97 -1.76 -1.11 -5.09
N TYR A 98 -2.53 -2.20 -5.13
CA TYR A 98 -3.02 -2.88 -3.92
C TYR A 98 -1.87 -3.49 -3.10
N TRP A 99 -0.93 -4.19 -3.76
CA TRP A 99 0.21 -4.80 -3.09
C TRP A 99 1.13 -3.76 -2.45
N GLN A 100 1.44 -2.68 -3.15
CA GLN A 100 2.28 -1.60 -2.61
C GLN A 100 1.68 -0.97 -1.37
N ARG A 101 0.37 -0.73 -1.37
CA ARG A 101 -0.34 -0.17 -0.20
C ARG A 101 -0.35 -1.15 0.97
N ALA A 102 -0.55 -2.44 0.70
CA ALA A 102 -0.51 -3.49 1.73
C ALA A 102 0.88 -3.58 2.38
N ILE A 103 1.95 -3.54 1.55
CA ILE A 103 3.33 -3.61 2.02
C ILE A 103 3.75 -2.33 2.76
N ALA A 104 3.29 -1.16 2.31
CA ALA A 104 3.59 0.12 2.94
C ALA A 104 2.88 0.32 4.29
N ALA A 105 1.81 -0.42 4.57
CA ALA A 105 1.06 -0.34 5.81
C ALA A 105 1.67 -1.25 6.90
N ARG A 106 1.54 -0.84 8.17
CA ARG A 106 1.90 -1.72 9.29
C ARG A 106 1.04 -2.98 9.28
N PRO A 107 1.60 -4.20 9.49
CA PRO A 107 0.83 -5.46 9.45
C PRO A 107 -0.42 -5.45 10.33
N ARG A 108 -0.34 -4.86 11.53
CA ARG A 108 -1.48 -4.74 12.45
C ARG A 108 -2.62 -3.87 11.90
N SER A 109 -2.29 -2.82 11.16
CA SER A 109 -3.27 -1.90 10.58
C SER A 109 -3.77 -2.41 9.23
N ALA A 110 -2.92 -3.07 8.43
CA ALA A 110 -3.25 -3.54 7.10
C ALA A 110 -4.48 -4.46 7.08
N VAL A 111 -4.50 -5.51 7.92
CA VAL A 111 -5.60 -6.49 7.95
C VAL A 111 -6.95 -5.82 8.25
N LYS A 112 -7.00 -5.01 9.31
CA LYS A 112 -8.24 -4.29 9.68
C LYS A 112 -8.60 -3.24 8.64
N GLY A 113 -7.61 -2.50 8.13
CA GLY A 113 -7.80 -1.47 7.11
C GLY A 113 -8.40 -2.02 5.82
N PHE A 114 -7.90 -3.15 5.32
CA PHE A 114 -8.44 -3.78 4.11
C PHE A 114 -9.86 -4.33 4.32
N LEU A 115 -10.17 -4.94 5.46
CA LEU A 115 -11.53 -5.42 5.75
C LEU A 115 -12.54 -4.27 5.89
N ILE A 116 -12.20 -3.22 6.65
CA ILE A 116 -13.04 -2.03 6.80
C ILE A 116 -13.15 -1.29 5.48
N GLY A 117 -12.04 -1.18 4.72
CA GLY A 117 -12.03 -0.57 3.41
C GLY A 117 -12.94 -1.27 2.41
N GLY A 118 -12.95 -2.60 2.39
CA GLY A 118 -13.87 -3.38 1.55
C GLY A 118 -15.34 -3.16 1.91
N LEU A 119 -15.66 -3.11 3.21
CA LEU A 119 -17.02 -2.80 3.67
C LEU A 119 -17.44 -1.36 3.33
N ALA A 120 -16.53 -0.41 3.50
CA ALA A 120 -16.77 0.99 3.13
C ALA A 120 -16.92 1.15 1.61
N TRP A 121 -16.08 0.45 0.82
CA TRP A 121 -16.19 0.46 -0.64
C TRP A 121 -17.56 -0.03 -1.12
N PHE A 122 -18.08 -1.10 -0.54
CA PHE A 122 -19.39 -1.64 -0.90
C PHE A 122 -20.53 -0.62 -0.75
N ALA A 123 -20.43 0.32 0.19
CA ALA A 123 -21.40 1.39 0.35
C ALA A 123 -21.60 2.22 -0.93
N ILE A 124 -20.54 2.45 -1.69
CA ILE A 124 -20.57 3.32 -2.88
C ILE A 124 -21.46 2.75 -3.98
N PRO A 125 -21.19 1.55 -4.57
CA PRO A 125 -22.03 0.98 -5.62
C PRO A 125 -23.45 0.66 -5.12
N PHE A 126 -23.59 0.17 -3.89
CA PHE A 126 -24.88 -0.17 -3.32
C PHE A 126 -25.79 1.06 -3.18
N THR A 127 -25.26 2.15 -2.64
CA THR A 127 -26.02 3.38 -2.46
C THR A 127 -26.26 4.10 -3.78
N LEU A 128 -25.25 4.23 -4.66
CA LEU A 128 -25.42 4.93 -5.93
C LEU A 128 -26.36 4.18 -6.89
N ALA A 129 -26.35 2.85 -6.91
CA ALA A 129 -27.28 2.07 -7.70
C ALA A 129 -28.74 2.28 -7.23
N THR A 130 -28.96 2.29 -5.92
CA THR A 130 -30.31 2.50 -5.35
C THR A 130 -30.77 3.95 -5.43
N THR A 131 -29.87 4.94 -5.32
CA THR A 131 -30.22 6.36 -5.40
C THR A 131 -30.26 6.87 -6.84
N LEU A 132 -29.11 6.99 -7.49
CA LEU A 132 -29.04 7.56 -8.85
C LEU A 132 -29.50 6.58 -9.91
N GLY A 133 -29.23 5.27 -9.77
CA GLY A 133 -29.64 4.26 -10.74
C GLY A 133 -31.16 4.10 -10.80
N LEU A 134 -31.78 3.71 -9.70
CA LEU A 134 -33.24 3.61 -9.62
C LEU A 134 -33.92 4.99 -9.67
N GLY A 135 -33.25 6.02 -9.11
CA GLY A 135 -33.70 7.41 -9.17
C GLY A 135 -33.88 7.91 -10.60
N ALA A 136 -32.98 7.59 -11.50
CA ALA A 136 -33.10 7.95 -12.91
C ALA A 136 -34.41 7.43 -13.53
N VAL A 137 -34.78 6.20 -13.21
CA VAL A 137 -36.06 5.62 -13.67
C VAL A 137 -37.22 6.35 -13.04
N ALA A 138 -37.20 6.58 -11.72
CA ALA A 138 -38.29 7.22 -10.99
C ALA A 138 -38.55 8.68 -11.39
N VAL A 139 -37.50 9.42 -11.77
CA VAL A 139 -37.66 10.81 -12.28
C VAL A 139 -37.85 10.87 -13.79
N GLY A 140 -37.93 9.73 -14.50
CA GLY A 140 -38.23 9.66 -15.92
C GLY A 140 -37.07 10.07 -16.84
N VAL A 141 -35.84 9.84 -16.43
CA VAL A 141 -34.66 10.05 -17.32
C VAL A 141 -34.77 9.16 -18.54
N SER A 142 -34.74 9.75 -19.73
CA SER A 142 -34.77 9.03 -21.01
C SER A 142 -33.39 9.03 -21.62
N LEU A 143 -32.76 7.85 -21.71
CA LEU A 143 -31.45 7.62 -22.34
C LEU A 143 -31.52 6.48 -23.34
N THR A 144 -30.71 6.60 -24.38
CA THR A 144 -30.50 5.50 -25.33
C THR A 144 -29.64 4.40 -24.70
N PRO A 145 -29.74 3.12 -25.19
CA PRO A 145 -28.85 2.05 -24.71
C PRO A 145 -27.36 2.40 -24.82
N GLU A 146 -26.98 3.13 -25.86
CA GLU A 146 -25.61 3.61 -26.05
C GLU A 146 -25.18 4.60 -24.94
N GLN A 147 -26.04 5.57 -24.63
CA GLN A 147 -25.80 6.53 -23.54
C GLN A 147 -25.72 5.84 -22.17
N ILE A 148 -26.54 4.81 -21.95
CA ILE A 148 -26.47 3.99 -20.73
C ILE A 148 -25.12 3.26 -20.68
N GLY A 149 -24.67 2.66 -21.78
CA GLY A 149 -23.36 1.99 -21.89
C GLY A 149 -22.17 2.93 -21.68
N MET A 150 -22.31 4.20 -22.05
CA MET A 150 -21.33 5.26 -21.77
C MET A 150 -21.30 5.69 -20.30
N GLY A 151 -22.22 5.22 -19.45
CA GLY A 151 -22.27 5.57 -18.03
C GLY A 151 -23.02 6.86 -17.71
N LEU A 152 -23.88 7.37 -18.62
CA LEU A 152 -24.55 8.67 -18.46
C LEU A 152 -25.79 8.65 -17.55
N VAL A 153 -26.16 7.50 -16.97
CA VAL A 153 -27.33 7.39 -16.07
C VAL A 153 -27.19 8.28 -14.85
N ALA A 154 -26.07 8.17 -14.13
CA ALA A 154 -25.85 8.95 -12.92
C ALA A 154 -25.73 10.47 -13.18
N PRO A 155 -24.98 10.94 -14.20
CA PRO A 155 -24.96 12.34 -14.59
C PRO A 155 -26.34 12.91 -14.92
N ALA A 156 -27.11 12.19 -15.71
CA ALA A 156 -28.45 12.62 -16.11
C ALA A 156 -29.41 12.69 -14.89
N ALA A 157 -29.37 11.68 -14.01
CA ALA A 157 -30.16 11.68 -12.79
C ALA A 157 -29.75 12.83 -11.86
N ALA A 158 -28.46 13.05 -11.65
CA ALA A 158 -27.95 14.12 -10.81
C ALA A 158 -28.36 15.51 -11.32
N SER A 159 -28.25 15.74 -12.63
CA SER A 159 -28.68 16.99 -13.26
C SER A 159 -30.19 17.20 -13.16
N GLN A 160 -30.99 16.14 -13.30
CA GLN A 160 -32.45 16.25 -13.19
C GLN A 160 -32.90 16.46 -11.75
N LEU A 161 -32.19 15.94 -10.74
CA LEU A 161 -32.53 16.10 -9.32
C LEU A 161 -32.12 17.46 -8.75
N LEU A 162 -30.94 17.95 -9.07
CA LEU A 162 -30.33 19.13 -8.46
C LEU A 162 -29.89 20.20 -9.47
N GLY A 163 -30.28 20.06 -10.75
CA GLY A 163 -29.85 20.99 -11.82
C GLY A 163 -28.33 21.03 -11.99
N ASP A 164 -27.81 22.22 -12.25
CA ASP A 164 -26.37 22.44 -12.47
C ASP A 164 -25.52 22.07 -11.24
N VAL A 165 -26.05 22.25 -10.03
CA VAL A 165 -25.37 21.86 -8.79
C VAL A 165 -25.16 20.36 -8.75
N GLY A 166 -26.15 19.56 -9.13
CA GLY A 166 -26.05 18.10 -9.20
C GLY A 166 -25.02 17.65 -10.22
N ALA A 167 -25.02 18.29 -11.40
CA ALA A 167 -24.05 18.02 -12.46
C ALA A 167 -22.61 18.32 -11.98
N ILE A 168 -22.38 19.47 -11.35
CA ILE A 168 -21.07 19.88 -10.84
C ILE A 168 -20.59 18.94 -9.72
N LEU A 169 -21.46 18.61 -8.77
CA LEU A 169 -21.13 17.71 -7.67
C LEU A 169 -20.72 16.32 -8.19
N LEU A 170 -21.49 15.77 -9.13
CA LEU A 170 -21.17 14.46 -9.71
C LEU A 170 -19.89 14.51 -10.55
N LEU A 171 -19.72 15.54 -11.38
CA LEU A 171 -18.50 15.71 -12.18
C LEU A 171 -17.26 15.81 -11.27
N THR A 172 -17.34 16.59 -10.20
CA THR A 172 -16.25 16.71 -9.23
C THR A 172 -16.00 15.37 -8.51
N MET A 173 -17.03 14.64 -8.15
CA MET A 173 -16.93 13.31 -7.54
C MET A 173 -16.22 12.33 -8.50
N LEU A 174 -16.59 12.30 -9.77
CA LEU A 174 -15.93 11.48 -10.80
C LEU A 174 -14.47 11.90 -11.00
N PHE A 175 -14.22 13.20 -11.05
CA PHE A 175 -12.85 13.73 -11.18
C PHE A 175 -11.97 13.31 -9.99
N THR A 176 -12.47 13.40 -8.77
CA THR A 176 -11.73 12.97 -7.57
C THR A 176 -11.49 11.45 -7.57
N ALA A 177 -12.46 10.64 -8.01
CA ALA A 177 -12.31 9.20 -8.14
C ALA A 177 -11.25 8.82 -9.18
N VAL A 178 -11.28 9.42 -10.37
CA VAL A 178 -10.29 9.19 -11.43
C VAL A 178 -8.90 9.66 -11.00
N THR A 179 -8.82 10.79 -10.29
CA THR A 179 -7.56 11.33 -9.77
C THR A 179 -6.92 10.39 -8.76
N SER A 180 -7.72 9.82 -7.86
CA SER A 180 -7.26 8.84 -6.87
C SER A 180 -6.74 7.56 -7.54
N ALA A 181 -7.54 6.94 -8.40
CA ALA A 181 -7.14 5.73 -9.12
C ALA A 181 -5.91 5.97 -10.01
N GLY A 182 -5.93 7.02 -10.82
CA GLY A 182 -4.82 7.35 -11.73
C GLY A 182 -3.50 7.61 -11.02
N SER A 183 -3.51 8.27 -9.86
CA SER A 183 -2.30 8.51 -9.08
C SER A 183 -1.72 7.21 -8.51
N ALA A 184 -2.58 6.29 -8.09
CA ALA A 184 -2.18 4.98 -7.59
C ALA A 184 -1.47 4.17 -8.69
N GLU A 185 -2.06 4.11 -9.87
CA GLU A 185 -1.49 3.40 -11.02
C GLU A 185 -0.16 4.00 -11.49
N LEU A 186 -0.04 5.33 -11.53
CA LEU A 186 1.21 6.00 -11.87
C LEU A 186 2.35 5.59 -10.95
N VAL A 187 2.10 5.51 -9.64
CA VAL A 187 3.11 5.08 -8.66
C VAL A 187 3.40 3.58 -8.81
N ALA A 188 2.37 2.76 -9.01
CA ALA A 188 2.50 1.32 -9.14
C ALA A 188 3.36 0.92 -10.34
N VAL A 189 3.00 1.41 -11.53
CA VAL A 189 3.73 1.12 -12.78
C VAL A 189 5.13 1.71 -12.74
N SER A 190 5.29 2.91 -12.19
CA SER A 190 6.61 3.52 -12.00
C SER A 190 7.52 2.65 -11.14
N SER A 191 7.00 2.06 -10.09
CA SER A 191 7.74 1.16 -9.21
C SER A 191 8.15 -0.14 -9.92
N LEU A 192 7.20 -0.78 -10.62
CA LEU A 192 7.48 -1.98 -11.42
C LEU A 192 8.59 -1.74 -12.45
N VAL A 193 8.45 -0.68 -13.26
CA VAL A 193 9.44 -0.40 -14.29
C VAL A 193 10.79 -0.03 -13.69
N THR A 194 10.81 0.74 -12.61
CA THR A 194 12.07 1.21 -12.00
C THR A 194 12.82 0.10 -11.27
N TYR A 195 12.14 -0.69 -10.46
CA TYR A 195 12.80 -1.67 -9.60
C TYR A 195 12.85 -3.06 -10.25
N ASP A 196 11.74 -3.54 -10.81
CA ASP A 196 11.66 -4.92 -11.32
C ASP A 196 12.24 -5.04 -12.72
N ILE A 197 12.13 -3.99 -13.56
CA ILE A 197 12.67 -4.01 -14.92
C ILE A 197 14.05 -3.32 -14.98
N TYR A 198 14.11 -2.01 -14.71
CA TYR A 198 15.32 -1.24 -14.93
C TYR A 198 16.46 -1.65 -14.01
N ARG A 199 16.22 -1.70 -12.69
CA ARG A 199 17.23 -2.08 -11.72
C ARG A 199 17.63 -3.54 -11.84
N THR A 200 16.69 -4.43 -12.15
CA THR A 200 16.97 -5.87 -12.19
C THR A 200 17.71 -6.28 -13.47
N TYR A 201 17.29 -5.76 -14.63
CA TYR A 201 17.79 -6.23 -15.92
C TYR A 201 18.68 -5.22 -16.65
N ALA A 202 18.39 -3.91 -16.58
CA ALA A 202 19.15 -2.91 -17.33
C ALA A 202 20.37 -2.40 -16.56
N LYS A 203 20.22 -2.06 -15.27
CA LYS A 203 21.35 -1.49 -14.49
C LYS A 203 21.25 -1.86 -12.99
N PRO A 204 21.75 -3.03 -12.58
CA PRO A 204 21.71 -3.49 -11.19
C PRO A 204 22.42 -2.56 -10.18
N SER A 205 23.47 -1.84 -10.64
CA SER A 205 24.27 -0.91 -9.81
C SER A 205 23.76 0.53 -9.80
N SER A 206 22.49 0.78 -10.22
CA SER A 206 21.93 2.13 -10.31
C SER A 206 21.83 2.81 -8.93
N SER A 207 22.22 4.09 -8.89
CA SER A 207 22.11 4.91 -7.68
C SER A 207 20.66 5.31 -7.39
N GLY A 208 20.35 5.64 -6.12
CA GLY A 208 19.00 6.11 -5.73
C GLY A 208 18.54 7.36 -6.50
N ARG A 209 19.47 8.27 -6.85
CA ARG A 209 19.15 9.45 -7.68
C ARG A 209 18.77 9.06 -9.12
N GLU A 210 19.40 8.05 -9.66
CA GLU A 210 19.11 7.53 -11.00
C GLU A 210 17.75 6.83 -11.03
N LEU A 211 17.49 5.96 -10.06
CA LEU A 211 16.19 5.31 -9.90
C LEU A 211 15.05 6.33 -9.77
N MET A 212 15.27 7.43 -9.03
CA MET A 212 14.29 8.51 -8.92
C MET A 212 14.02 9.20 -10.27
N ARG A 213 15.05 9.41 -11.11
CA ARG A 213 14.86 9.98 -12.45
C ARG A 213 14.08 9.03 -13.36
N VAL A 214 14.42 7.74 -13.34
CA VAL A 214 13.70 6.72 -14.12
C VAL A 214 12.24 6.66 -13.67
N SER A 215 11.99 6.61 -12.37
CA SER A 215 10.64 6.62 -11.81
C SER A 215 9.81 7.82 -12.29
N ARG A 216 10.37 9.03 -12.25
CA ARG A 216 9.71 10.24 -12.75
C ARG A 216 9.43 10.19 -14.25
N LEU A 217 10.37 9.69 -15.04
CA LEU A 217 10.18 9.52 -16.48
C LEU A 217 9.04 8.55 -16.78
N VAL A 218 9.00 7.42 -16.06
CA VAL A 218 7.93 6.42 -16.21
C VAL A 218 6.57 7.00 -15.84
N ILE A 219 6.46 7.76 -14.74
CA ILE A 219 5.22 8.45 -14.36
C ILE A 219 4.73 9.35 -15.51
N LEU A 220 5.63 10.13 -16.10
CA LEU A 220 5.30 11.02 -17.20
C LEU A 220 4.85 10.25 -18.45
N CYS A 221 5.65 9.29 -18.90
CA CYS A 221 5.37 8.53 -20.13
C CYS A 221 4.10 7.69 -19.99
N PHE A 222 3.94 7.00 -18.85
CA PHE A 222 2.76 6.16 -18.60
C PHE A 222 1.49 7.01 -18.46
N GLY A 223 1.57 8.16 -17.77
CA GLY A 223 0.42 9.06 -17.64
C GLY A 223 -0.04 9.64 -18.98
N ILE A 224 0.89 10.04 -19.86
CA ILE A 224 0.56 10.46 -21.21
C ILE A 224 -0.01 9.29 -22.02
N GLY A 225 0.61 8.10 -21.91
CA GLY A 225 0.14 6.88 -22.57
C GLY A 225 -1.29 6.50 -22.19
N MET A 226 -1.66 6.60 -20.89
CA MET A 226 -3.04 6.38 -20.45
C MET A 226 -4.03 7.36 -21.10
N GLY A 227 -3.65 8.65 -21.22
CA GLY A 227 -4.48 9.64 -21.88
C GLY A 227 -4.69 9.34 -23.37
N ILE A 228 -3.63 8.95 -24.07
CA ILE A 228 -3.70 8.53 -25.46
C ILE A 228 -4.58 7.28 -25.62
N LEU A 229 -4.39 6.26 -24.79
CA LEU A 229 -5.18 5.04 -24.81
C LEU A 229 -6.67 5.32 -24.59
N ALA A 230 -7.00 6.15 -23.59
CA ALA A 230 -8.38 6.55 -23.32
C ALA A 230 -9.02 7.26 -24.52
N SER A 231 -8.26 8.15 -25.17
CA SER A 231 -8.72 8.85 -26.40
C SER A 231 -8.93 7.86 -27.56
N MET A 232 -8.04 6.89 -27.74
CA MET A 232 -8.19 5.85 -28.76
C MET A 232 -9.44 4.99 -28.51
N LEU A 233 -9.67 4.56 -27.26
CA LEU A 233 -10.86 3.78 -26.90
C LEU A 233 -12.15 4.54 -27.19
N LEU A 234 -12.17 5.83 -26.92
CA LEU A 234 -13.31 6.70 -27.26
C LEU A 234 -13.55 6.78 -28.78
N VAL A 235 -12.48 6.95 -29.57
CA VAL A 235 -12.58 7.05 -31.05
C VAL A 235 -13.10 5.77 -31.69
N ILE A 236 -12.69 4.60 -31.19
CA ILE A 236 -13.18 3.32 -31.70
C ILE A 236 -14.58 2.93 -31.18
N GLY A 237 -15.19 3.76 -30.32
CA GLY A 237 -16.54 3.54 -29.78
C GLY A 237 -16.61 2.50 -28.65
N ALA A 238 -15.48 2.18 -27.99
CA ALA A 238 -15.48 1.33 -26.82
C ALA A 238 -16.09 2.07 -25.62
N SER A 239 -17.30 1.65 -25.21
CA SER A 239 -18.00 2.26 -24.09
C SER A 239 -17.30 1.96 -22.75
N LEU A 240 -17.59 2.75 -21.71
CA LEU A 240 -17.11 2.50 -20.35
C LEU A 240 -17.50 1.10 -19.86
N GLN A 241 -18.74 0.68 -20.11
CA GLN A 241 -19.23 -0.64 -19.76
C GLN A 241 -18.43 -1.75 -20.48
N TYR A 242 -18.14 -1.57 -21.78
CA TYR A 242 -17.33 -2.51 -22.55
C TYR A 242 -15.96 -2.72 -21.94
N VAL A 243 -15.24 -1.64 -21.68
CA VAL A 243 -13.89 -1.69 -21.10
C VAL A 243 -13.90 -2.33 -19.72
N TYR A 244 -14.86 -1.96 -18.88
CA TYR A 244 -15.00 -2.48 -17.52
C TYR A 244 -15.28 -3.99 -17.50
N LEU A 245 -16.18 -4.49 -18.34
CA LEU A 245 -16.52 -5.91 -18.36
C LEU A 245 -15.48 -6.78 -19.10
N ALA A 246 -14.77 -6.22 -20.09
CA ALA A 246 -13.69 -6.92 -20.78
C ALA A 246 -12.40 -7.03 -19.93
N MET A 247 -12.23 -6.18 -18.93
CA MET A 247 -11.05 -6.15 -18.06
C MET A 247 -10.74 -7.54 -17.47
N GLY A 248 -11.74 -8.26 -16.99
CA GLY A 248 -11.53 -9.57 -16.38
C GLY A 248 -11.04 -10.63 -17.36
N ILE A 249 -11.32 -10.53 -18.66
CA ILE A 249 -10.74 -11.41 -19.68
C ILE A 249 -9.23 -11.22 -19.77
N LEU A 250 -8.77 -9.95 -19.67
CA LEU A 250 -7.37 -9.59 -19.82
C LEU A 250 -6.53 -9.97 -18.60
N ILE A 251 -7.08 -9.86 -17.39
CA ILE A 251 -6.32 -10.03 -16.14
C ILE A 251 -6.72 -11.25 -15.31
N GLY A 252 -7.90 -11.82 -15.54
CA GLY A 252 -8.46 -12.91 -14.72
C GLY A 252 -7.62 -14.20 -14.73
N SER A 253 -6.91 -14.48 -15.83
CA SER A 253 -6.04 -15.66 -15.94
C SER A 253 -4.89 -15.68 -14.94
N ALA A 254 -4.45 -14.52 -14.44
CA ALA A 254 -3.34 -14.38 -13.49
C ALA A 254 -3.77 -14.51 -12.02
N VAL A 255 -5.07 -14.49 -11.71
CA VAL A 255 -5.60 -14.55 -10.33
C VAL A 255 -5.13 -15.79 -9.58
N ALA A 256 -5.39 -16.97 -10.16
CA ALA A 256 -5.02 -18.22 -9.51
C ALA A 256 -3.51 -18.43 -9.41
N PRO A 257 -2.69 -18.19 -10.46
CA PRO A 257 -1.23 -18.25 -10.35
C PRO A 257 -0.65 -17.40 -9.24
N ILE A 258 -1.08 -16.14 -9.11
CA ILE A 258 -0.60 -15.23 -8.06
C ILE A 258 -1.03 -15.73 -6.68
N THR A 259 -2.30 -16.10 -6.51
CA THR A 259 -2.82 -16.64 -5.26
C THR A 259 -2.02 -17.86 -4.80
N ILE A 260 -1.82 -18.82 -5.69
CA ILE A 260 -1.11 -20.07 -5.41
C ILE A 260 0.36 -19.80 -5.08
N ALA A 261 1.02 -18.90 -5.81
CA ALA A 261 2.42 -18.54 -5.57
C ALA A 261 2.66 -17.98 -4.15
N VAL A 262 1.69 -17.28 -3.58
CA VAL A 262 1.81 -16.68 -2.24
C VAL A 262 1.48 -17.67 -1.12
N VAL A 263 0.57 -18.63 -1.34
CA VAL A 263 0.05 -19.47 -0.24
C VAL A 263 0.46 -20.93 -0.31
N TRP A 264 0.90 -21.43 -1.46
CA TRP A 264 1.10 -22.86 -1.68
C TRP A 264 2.54 -23.23 -2.01
N LYS A 265 3.19 -23.99 -1.15
CA LYS A 265 4.61 -24.39 -1.30
C LYS A 265 4.92 -25.14 -2.61
N LYS A 266 3.94 -25.86 -3.17
CA LYS A 266 4.11 -26.63 -4.40
C LYS A 266 3.98 -25.78 -5.68
N ALA A 267 3.66 -24.49 -5.56
CA ALA A 267 3.55 -23.61 -6.72
C ALA A 267 4.79 -23.68 -7.60
N ASN A 268 4.55 -23.82 -8.92
CA ASN A 268 5.62 -23.92 -9.91
C ASN A 268 5.65 -22.65 -10.76
N LYS A 269 6.83 -22.02 -10.87
CA LYS A 269 6.99 -20.76 -11.61
C LYS A 269 6.65 -20.87 -13.09
N VAL A 270 7.03 -21.98 -13.75
CA VAL A 270 6.76 -22.20 -15.18
C VAL A 270 5.26 -22.39 -15.39
N ALA A 271 4.60 -23.18 -14.51
CA ALA A 271 3.17 -23.38 -14.56
C ALA A 271 2.40 -22.07 -14.31
N ALA A 272 2.85 -21.24 -13.37
CA ALA A 272 2.23 -19.95 -13.09
C ALA A 272 2.33 -18.98 -14.29
N THR A 273 3.51 -18.89 -14.91
CA THR A 273 3.69 -18.08 -16.12
C THR A 273 2.87 -18.59 -17.30
N ALA A 274 2.92 -19.91 -17.53
CA ALA A 274 2.12 -20.54 -18.59
C ALA A 274 0.62 -20.34 -18.36
N ALA A 275 0.15 -20.45 -17.13
CA ALA A 275 -1.26 -20.26 -16.77
C ALA A 275 -1.76 -18.85 -17.12
N ALA A 276 -0.98 -17.83 -16.83
CA ALA A 276 -1.33 -16.45 -17.16
C ALA A 276 -1.46 -16.25 -18.67
N ILE A 277 -0.51 -16.79 -19.46
CA ILE A 277 -0.49 -16.64 -20.92
C ILE A 277 -1.56 -17.50 -21.59
N VAL A 278 -1.64 -18.78 -21.25
CA VAL A 278 -2.60 -19.72 -21.86
C VAL A 278 -4.03 -19.35 -21.47
N GLY A 279 -4.27 -18.99 -20.20
CA GLY A 279 -5.58 -18.56 -19.75
C GLY A 279 -6.04 -17.27 -20.43
N LEU A 280 -5.15 -16.30 -20.65
CA LEU A 280 -5.44 -15.09 -21.42
C LEU A 280 -5.79 -15.43 -22.88
N ALA A 281 -4.96 -16.22 -23.54
CA ALA A 281 -5.19 -16.62 -24.95
C ALA A 281 -6.51 -17.40 -25.13
N CYS A 282 -6.79 -18.36 -24.23
CA CYS A 282 -8.05 -19.10 -24.24
C CYS A 282 -9.26 -18.21 -23.94
N GLY A 283 -9.12 -17.27 -22.97
CA GLY A 283 -10.16 -16.31 -22.63
C GLY A 283 -10.53 -15.41 -23.81
N ILE A 284 -9.53 -14.81 -24.47
CA ILE A 284 -9.73 -14.00 -25.68
C ILE A 284 -10.32 -14.86 -26.80
N GLY A 285 -9.75 -16.04 -27.02
CA GLY A 285 -10.24 -16.96 -28.05
C GLY A 285 -11.72 -17.35 -27.84
N ALA A 286 -12.10 -17.74 -26.63
CA ALA A 286 -13.47 -18.07 -26.27
C ALA A 286 -14.43 -16.88 -26.42
N TRP A 287 -13.97 -15.68 -25.99
CA TRP A 287 -14.72 -14.44 -26.14
C TRP A 287 -15.04 -14.11 -27.58
N LEU A 288 -14.02 -14.08 -28.45
CA LEU A 288 -14.18 -13.77 -29.86
C LEU A 288 -14.95 -14.88 -30.62
N ALA A 289 -14.67 -16.16 -30.33
CA ALA A 289 -15.40 -17.29 -30.93
C ALA A 289 -16.89 -17.26 -30.56
N THR A 290 -17.21 -16.94 -29.29
CA THR A 290 -18.63 -16.83 -28.87
C THR A 290 -19.33 -15.68 -29.58
N ALA A 291 -18.68 -14.52 -29.73
CA ALA A 291 -19.23 -13.39 -30.46
C ALA A 291 -19.51 -13.78 -31.94
N ASN A 292 -18.53 -14.40 -32.60
CA ASN A 292 -18.69 -14.84 -34.00
C ASN A 292 -19.77 -15.90 -34.16
N THR A 293 -19.83 -16.88 -33.23
CA THR A 293 -20.81 -17.99 -33.34
C THR A 293 -22.24 -17.51 -33.11
N LEU A 294 -22.46 -16.58 -32.17
CA LEU A 294 -23.80 -16.09 -31.83
C LEU A 294 -24.31 -14.99 -32.76
N TYR A 295 -23.40 -14.15 -33.28
CA TYR A 295 -23.78 -12.93 -34.01
C TYR A 295 -23.21 -12.87 -35.44
N GLY A 296 -22.38 -13.83 -35.86
CA GLY A 296 -21.83 -13.92 -37.21
C GLY A 296 -20.69 -12.97 -37.53
N GLU A 297 -20.34 -12.06 -36.58
CA GLU A 297 -19.27 -11.05 -36.76
C GLU A 297 -18.57 -10.73 -35.45
N ILE A 298 -17.34 -10.21 -35.56
CA ILE A 298 -16.53 -9.77 -34.45
C ILE A 298 -16.40 -8.24 -34.48
N THR A 299 -17.27 -7.55 -33.76
CA THR A 299 -17.32 -6.11 -33.63
C THR A 299 -17.33 -5.71 -32.14
N ILE A 300 -17.14 -4.43 -31.83
CA ILE A 300 -17.31 -3.94 -30.45
C ILE A 300 -18.74 -4.19 -29.96
N ALA A 301 -19.72 -4.05 -30.81
CA ALA A 301 -21.13 -4.29 -30.48
C ALA A 301 -21.40 -5.77 -30.10
N THR A 302 -20.88 -6.72 -30.84
CA THR A 302 -21.10 -8.17 -30.63
C THR A 302 -20.24 -8.71 -29.50
N THR A 303 -18.97 -8.31 -29.42
CA THR A 303 -18.06 -8.68 -28.31
C THR A 303 -18.46 -8.04 -26.98
N GLY A 304 -19.14 -6.89 -27.00
CA GLY A 304 -19.70 -6.21 -25.84
C GLY A 304 -20.95 -6.83 -25.22
N GLN A 305 -21.53 -7.86 -25.89
CA GLN A 305 -22.70 -8.55 -25.36
C GLN A 305 -22.39 -9.41 -24.14
N ASN A 306 -23.38 -9.57 -23.26
CA ASN A 306 -23.23 -10.27 -21.98
C ASN A 306 -22.70 -11.71 -22.12
N THR A 307 -23.16 -12.48 -23.08
CA THR A 307 -22.78 -13.89 -23.24
C THR A 307 -21.31 -14.05 -23.67
N PRO A 308 -20.80 -13.38 -24.71
CA PRO A 308 -19.38 -13.41 -25.04
C PRO A 308 -18.49 -12.95 -23.90
N LEU A 309 -18.84 -11.85 -23.20
CA LEU A 309 -18.10 -11.35 -22.05
C LEU A 309 -18.07 -12.37 -20.90
N LEU A 310 -19.21 -13.00 -20.59
CA LEU A 310 -19.30 -14.04 -19.57
C LEU A 310 -18.37 -15.21 -19.88
N ILE A 311 -18.50 -15.78 -21.10
CA ILE A 311 -17.70 -16.94 -21.52
C ILE A 311 -16.20 -16.59 -21.50
N GLY A 312 -15.81 -15.45 -22.04
CA GLY A 312 -14.41 -14.99 -22.03
C GLY A 312 -13.84 -14.86 -20.62
N ASN A 313 -14.56 -14.20 -19.73
CA ASN A 313 -14.14 -14.00 -18.33
C ASN A 313 -13.99 -15.34 -17.57
N VAL A 314 -15.02 -16.20 -17.65
CA VAL A 314 -15.01 -17.50 -16.96
C VAL A 314 -13.92 -18.42 -17.54
N THR A 315 -13.72 -18.41 -18.85
CA THR A 315 -12.66 -19.19 -19.50
C THR A 315 -11.27 -18.72 -19.04
N ALA A 316 -11.02 -17.42 -19.04
CA ALA A 316 -9.72 -16.86 -18.64
C ALA A 316 -9.32 -17.32 -17.23
N ILE A 317 -10.19 -17.12 -16.23
CA ILE A 317 -9.88 -17.48 -14.85
C ILE A 317 -9.82 -19.00 -14.64
N SER A 318 -10.73 -19.77 -15.27
CA SER A 318 -10.79 -21.23 -15.10
C SER A 318 -9.59 -21.93 -15.73
N VAL A 319 -9.22 -21.57 -16.95
CA VAL A 319 -8.03 -22.11 -17.63
C VAL A 319 -6.76 -21.70 -16.90
N GLY A 320 -6.64 -20.44 -16.47
CA GLY A 320 -5.54 -19.99 -15.64
C GLY A 320 -5.40 -20.81 -14.35
N ALA A 321 -6.49 -21.06 -13.66
CA ALA A 321 -6.51 -21.89 -12.46
C ALA A 321 -6.11 -23.36 -12.77
N LEU A 322 -6.71 -23.97 -13.78
CA LEU A 322 -6.42 -25.35 -14.15
C LEU A 322 -4.96 -25.57 -14.54
N VAL A 323 -4.40 -24.72 -15.38
CA VAL A 323 -3.00 -24.82 -15.82
C VAL A 323 -2.04 -24.62 -14.66
N SER A 324 -2.29 -23.64 -13.80
CA SER A 324 -1.46 -23.35 -12.63
C SER A 324 -1.49 -24.50 -11.61
N ILE A 325 -2.67 -25.01 -11.27
CA ILE A 325 -2.83 -26.12 -10.31
C ILE A 325 -2.25 -27.41 -10.89
N ALA A 326 -2.63 -27.79 -12.09
CA ALA A 326 -2.15 -29.03 -12.71
C ALA A 326 -0.63 -29.02 -12.89
N GLY A 327 -0.06 -27.95 -13.41
CA GLY A 327 1.38 -27.84 -13.58
C GLY A 327 2.16 -27.84 -12.26
N SER A 328 1.62 -27.24 -11.20
CA SER A 328 2.22 -27.28 -9.86
C SER A 328 2.12 -28.66 -9.19
N LEU A 329 1.07 -29.42 -9.48
CA LEU A 329 0.94 -30.80 -9.01
C LEU A 329 1.88 -31.76 -9.76
N LEU A 330 2.04 -31.58 -11.07
CA LEU A 330 2.90 -32.41 -11.91
C LEU A 330 4.39 -32.16 -11.63
N ARG A 331 4.78 -30.92 -11.33
CA ARG A 331 6.17 -30.53 -11.06
C ARG A 331 6.25 -29.55 -9.89
N PRO A 332 6.08 -30.01 -8.62
CA PRO A 332 6.13 -29.15 -7.44
C PRO A 332 7.54 -28.59 -7.20
N GLU A 333 7.65 -27.28 -7.00
CA GLU A 333 8.94 -26.65 -6.61
C GLU A 333 9.27 -26.79 -5.13
N ASN A 334 8.28 -27.03 -4.28
CA ASN A 334 8.42 -27.14 -2.82
C ASN A 334 9.16 -25.93 -2.20
N PHE A 335 8.76 -24.74 -2.60
CA PHE A 335 9.39 -23.47 -2.24
C PHE A 335 9.45 -23.26 -0.72
N ASN A 336 10.62 -22.86 -0.22
CA ASN A 336 10.79 -22.49 1.18
C ASN A 336 10.52 -21.00 1.38
N PHE A 337 9.40 -20.65 2.00
CA PHE A 337 9.01 -19.26 2.27
C PHE A 337 9.96 -18.52 3.23
N GLU A 338 10.78 -19.22 4.05
CA GLU A 338 11.78 -18.56 4.90
C GLU A 338 12.84 -17.80 4.08
N VAL A 339 13.12 -18.28 2.87
CA VAL A 339 14.04 -17.60 1.93
C VAL A 339 13.54 -16.22 1.53
N MET A 340 12.21 -16.00 1.48
CA MET A 340 11.66 -14.67 1.21
C MET A 340 12.07 -13.66 2.27
N LYS A 341 12.07 -14.03 3.55
CA LYS A 341 12.47 -13.15 4.65
C LYS A 341 13.91 -12.67 4.52
N GLN A 342 14.78 -13.50 3.94
CA GLN A 342 16.21 -13.19 3.74
C GLN A 342 16.46 -12.36 2.48
N ARG A 343 15.62 -12.51 1.44
CA ARG A 343 15.79 -11.85 0.14
C ARG A 343 15.08 -10.51 0.02
N ILE A 344 14.07 -10.26 0.85
CA ILE A 344 13.42 -8.94 0.90
C ILE A 344 14.37 -7.98 1.62
N LEU A 345 15.03 -7.13 0.83
CA LEU A 345 15.89 -6.07 1.35
C LEU A 345 15.02 -5.05 2.08
N VAL A 346 15.14 -5.02 3.39
CA VAL A 346 14.57 -3.93 4.20
C VAL A 346 15.47 -2.70 3.98
N VAL A 347 14.92 -1.69 3.32
CA VAL A 347 15.67 -0.51 2.86
C VAL A 347 16.07 0.43 4.02
N ASP A 348 15.46 0.30 5.21
CA ASP A 348 15.73 1.16 6.36
C ASP A 348 15.72 0.35 7.66
N ASP A 349 16.85 0.36 8.40
CA ASP A 349 16.97 -0.30 9.71
C ASP A 349 15.98 0.25 10.76
N ARG A 350 15.49 1.49 10.57
CA ARG A 350 14.42 2.08 11.40
C ARG A 350 13.08 1.38 11.23
N VAL A 351 12.80 0.90 10.03
CA VAL A 351 11.60 0.11 9.73
C VAL A 351 11.72 -1.28 10.36
N ARG A 352 12.93 -1.82 10.45
CA ARG A 352 13.19 -3.16 10.99
C ARG A 352 12.81 -3.27 12.47
N SER A 353 13.21 -2.31 13.31
CA SER A 353 12.86 -2.30 14.74
C SER A 353 11.36 -2.08 14.99
N MET A 354 10.68 -1.29 14.14
CA MET A 354 9.23 -1.14 14.18
C MET A 354 8.49 -2.40 13.71
N ILE A 355 9.06 -3.14 12.74
CA ILE A 355 8.49 -4.37 12.19
C ILE A 355 8.70 -5.56 13.15
N GLU A 356 9.81 -5.65 13.86
CA GLU A 356 10.09 -6.76 14.79
C GLU A 356 8.99 -6.92 15.85
N HIS A 357 8.42 -5.82 16.33
CA HIS A 357 7.29 -5.86 17.27
C HIS A 357 5.95 -6.26 16.62
N ASP A 358 5.80 -6.02 15.30
CA ASP A 358 4.60 -6.34 14.52
C ASP A 358 4.68 -7.70 13.80
N THR A 359 5.83 -8.37 13.84
CA THR A 359 6.08 -9.67 13.19
C THR A 359 6.06 -10.87 14.13
N ASP A 360 5.54 -10.70 15.35
CA ASP A 360 5.28 -11.84 16.25
C ASP A 360 4.46 -12.91 15.51
N GLU A 361 5.01 -14.11 15.42
CA GLU A 361 4.40 -15.25 14.70
C GLU A 361 3.00 -15.57 15.23
N LYS A 362 2.79 -15.43 16.54
CA LYS A 362 1.49 -15.65 17.19
C LYS A 362 0.47 -14.62 16.74
N PHE A 363 0.90 -13.34 16.63
CA PHE A 363 0.06 -12.27 16.12
C PHE A 363 -0.29 -12.49 14.64
N LEU A 364 0.68 -12.82 13.79
CA LEU A 364 0.46 -13.05 12.36
C LEU A 364 -0.47 -14.23 12.10
N LYS A 365 -0.31 -15.34 12.82
CA LYS A 365 -1.24 -16.49 12.76
C LYS A 365 -2.65 -16.10 13.22
N GLY A 366 -2.76 -15.29 14.26
CA GLY A 366 -4.04 -14.75 14.74
C GLY A 366 -4.71 -13.84 13.69
N ALA A 367 -3.96 -12.92 13.09
CA ALA A 367 -4.42 -12.01 12.06
C ALA A 367 -4.87 -12.75 10.79
N ALA A 368 -4.11 -13.76 10.34
CA ALA A 368 -4.49 -14.60 9.22
C ALA A 368 -5.79 -15.36 9.49
N ARG A 369 -5.93 -16.00 10.65
CA ARG A 369 -7.16 -16.69 11.05
C ARG A 369 -8.36 -15.74 11.11
N PHE A 370 -8.17 -14.55 11.65
CA PHE A 370 -9.17 -13.51 11.68
C PHE A 370 -9.60 -13.13 10.26
N SER A 371 -8.63 -12.84 9.36
CA SER A 371 -8.90 -12.48 7.97
C SER A 371 -9.71 -13.56 7.24
N TYR A 372 -9.27 -14.81 7.31
CA TYR A 372 -10.01 -15.92 6.69
C TYR A 372 -11.43 -16.06 7.22
N LYS A 373 -11.61 -16.03 8.55
CA LYS A 373 -12.92 -16.16 9.17
C LYS A 373 -13.88 -15.06 8.70
N TYR A 374 -13.44 -13.80 8.74
CA TYR A 374 -14.32 -12.68 8.40
C TYR A 374 -14.48 -12.51 6.90
N ALA A 375 -13.45 -12.78 6.08
CA ALA A 375 -13.59 -12.76 4.63
C ALA A 375 -14.57 -13.83 4.14
N ILE A 376 -14.47 -15.07 4.64
CA ILE A 376 -15.43 -16.15 4.31
C ILE A 376 -16.84 -15.75 4.78
N ALA A 377 -17.00 -15.28 6.02
CA ALA A 377 -18.31 -14.88 6.54
C ALA A 377 -18.95 -13.77 5.70
N LEU A 378 -18.19 -12.71 5.35
CA LEU A 378 -18.67 -11.63 4.51
C LEU A 378 -19.03 -12.11 3.10
N THR A 379 -18.21 -12.96 2.49
CA THR A 379 -18.50 -13.55 1.18
C THR A 379 -19.79 -14.37 1.23
N LEU A 380 -19.94 -15.25 2.21
CA LEU A 380 -21.16 -16.05 2.36
C LEU A 380 -22.40 -15.17 2.57
N ILE A 381 -22.31 -14.14 3.41
CA ILE A 381 -23.45 -13.26 3.68
C ILE A 381 -23.80 -12.44 2.44
N LEU A 382 -22.83 -11.71 1.86
CA LEU A 382 -23.10 -10.71 0.82
C LEU A 382 -23.28 -11.32 -0.58
N VAL A 383 -22.69 -12.48 -0.86
CA VAL A 383 -22.72 -13.09 -2.20
C VAL A 383 -23.68 -14.29 -2.26
N VAL A 384 -23.85 -15.03 -1.18
CA VAL A 384 -24.65 -16.25 -1.17
C VAL A 384 -25.98 -16.06 -0.45
N VAL A 385 -25.92 -15.80 0.86
CA VAL A 385 -27.12 -15.83 1.74
C VAL A 385 -28.09 -14.68 1.42
N TRP A 386 -27.59 -13.52 1.09
CA TRP A 386 -28.43 -12.38 0.79
C TRP A 386 -29.03 -12.43 -0.63
N PRO A 387 -28.25 -12.45 -1.74
CA PRO A 387 -28.81 -12.32 -3.06
C PRO A 387 -29.41 -13.61 -3.62
N LEU A 388 -28.81 -14.80 -3.42
CA LEU A 388 -29.25 -16.01 -4.10
C LEU A 388 -30.63 -16.51 -3.70
N PRO A 389 -31.06 -16.51 -2.43
CA PRO A 389 -32.44 -16.88 -2.08
C PRO A 389 -33.45 -15.95 -2.72
N LEU A 390 -33.19 -14.64 -2.76
CA LEU A 390 -34.06 -13.66 -3.41
C LEU A 390 -34.08 -13.84 -4.93
N TYR A 391 -32.95 -14.21 -5.53
CA TYR A 391 -32.85 -14.53 -6.95
C TYR A 391 -33.69 -15.76 -7.31
N PHE A 392 -33.47 -16.89 -6.63
CA PHE A 392 -34.16 -18.15 -6.97
C PHE A 392 -35.64 -18.15 -6.61
N SER A 393 -36.06 -17.35 -5.64
CA SER A 393 -37.50 -17.21 -5.31
C SER A 393 -38.27 -16.38 -6.31
N GLY A 394 -37.61 -15.63 -7.19
CA GLY A 394 -38.29 -14.69 -8.10
C GLY A 394 -38.96 -13.53 -7.35
N TYR A 395 -38.51 -13.22 -6.13
CA TYR A 395 -39.17 -12.26 -5.25
C TYR A 395 -39.14 -10.83 -5.81
N ILE A 396 -40.32 -10.23 -5.93
CA ILE A 396 -40.48 -8.81 -6.24
C ILE A 396 -40.69 -8.06 -4.93
N PHE A 397 -39.93 -7.02 -4.69
CA PHE A 397 -39.92 -6.30 -3.41
C PHE A 397 -41.32 -5.70 -3.13
N SER A 398 -41.82 -5.97 -1.95
CA SER A 398 -42.94 -5.20 -1.39
C SER A 398 -42.46 -3.82 -0.94
N SER A 399 -43.42 -2.89 -0.73
CA SER A 399 -43.09 -1.56 -0.22
C SER A 399 -42.30 -1.62 1.08
N LEU A 400 -42.66 -2.51 2.01
CA LEU A 400 -41.94 -2.67 3.27
C LEU A 400 -40.50 -3.12 3.05
N VAL A 401 -40.27 -4.14 2.21
CA VAL A 401 -38.91 -4.63 1.91
C VAL A 401 -38.07 -3.56 1.23
N TYR A 402 -38.66 -2.77 0.35
CA TYR A 402 -38.01 -1.65 -0.27
C TYR A 402 -37.58 -0.57 0.73
N HIS A 403 -38.44 -0.23 1.69
CA HIS A 403 -38.09 0.71 2.76
C HIS A 403 -36.91 0.20 3.61
N VAL A 404 -36.93 -1.09 3.98
CA VAL A 404 -35.82 -1.72 4.70
C VAL A 404 -34.53 -1.68 3.87
N TRP A 405 -34.63 -1.97 2.57
CA TRP A 405 -33.50 -1.93 1.63
C TRP A 405 -32.86 -0.55 1.57
N ILE A 406 -33.67 0.50 1.39
CA ILE A 406 -33.18 1.88 1.38
C ILE A 406 -32.61 2.26 2.74
N GLY A 407 -33.27 1.90 3.84
CA GLY A 407 -32.75 2.11 5.19
C GLY A 407 -31.38 1.50 5.40
N MET A 408 -31.15 0.28 4.93
CA MET A 408 -29.84 -0.38 4.96
C MET A 408 -28.81 0.37 4.09
N ALA A 409 -29.16 0.76 2.87
CA ALA A 409 -28.26 1.49 1.97
C ALA A 409 -27.82 2.83 2.57
N VAL A 410 -28.77 3.60 3.13
CA VAL A 410 -28.50 4.88 3.79
C VAL A 410 -27.65 4.70 5.05
N ALA A 411 -28.00 3.75 5.91
CA ALA A 411 -27.25 3.46 7.13
C ALA A 411 -25.82 3.01 6.83
N TRP A 412 -25.65 2.18 5.78
CA TRP A 412 -24.32 1.73 5.36
C TRP A 412 -23.48 2.88 4.79
N ALA A 413 -24.06 3.74 3.94
CA ALA A 413 -23.38 4.92 3.42
C ALA A 413 -22.97 5.89 4.52
N ALA A 414 -23.88 6.18 5.46
CA ALA A 414 -23.60 7.07 6.59
C ALA A 414 -22.54 6.49 7.53
N GLY A 415 -22.62 5.19 7.83
CA GLY A 415 -21.62 4.48 8.63
C GLY A 415 -20.25 4.45 7.98
N ALA A 416 -20.19 4.16 6.68
CA ALA A 416 -18.95 4.17 5.90
C ALA A 416 -18.35 5.58 5.84
N ALA A 417 -19.18 6.61 5.58
CA ALA A 417 -18.75 8.01 5.60
C ALA A 417 -18.17 8.39 6.97
N ALA A 418 -18.85 8.03 8.06
CA ALA A 418 -18.38 8.30 9.40
C ALA A 418 -17.02 7.64 9.67
N VAL A 419 -16.84 6.37 9.30
CA VAL A 419 -15.59 5.65 9.48
C VAL A 419 -14.48 6.28 8.62
N VAL A 420 -14.73 6.52 7.33
CA VAL A 420 -13.71 7.05 6.41
C VAL A 420 -13.29 8.47 6.78
N ILE A 421 -14.24 9.32 7.17
CA ILE A 421 -13.96 10.73 7.48
C ILE A 421 -13.34 10.87 8.88
N PHE A 422 -13.92 10.26 9.91
CA PHE A 422 -13.56 10.55 11.29
C PHE A 422 -12.49 9.64 11.87
N LEU A 423 -12.39 8.36 11.45
CA LEU A 423 -11.41 7.43 12.01
C LEU A 423 -9.97 7.92 11.83
N PRO A 424 -9.53 8.42 10.67
CA PRO A 424 -8.19 8.96 10.50
C PRO A 424 -7.89 10.17 11.41
N PHE A 425 -8.88 11.04 11.64
CA PHE A 425 -8.73 12.16 12.59
C PHE A 425 -8.56 11.67 14.03
N ILE A 426 -9.33 10.65 14.43
CA ILE A 426 -9.23 10.07 15.77
C ILE A 426 -7.85 9.43 15.97
N GLU A 427 -7.36 8.70 14.98
CA GLU A 427 -6.05 8.06 15.03
C GLU A 427 -4.90 9.08 14.97
N ALA A 428 -5.01 10.09 14.10
CA ALA A 428 -4.00 11.13 13.92
C ALA A 428 -4.10 12.28 14.94
N ARG A 429 -5.05 12.27 15.88
CA ARG A 429 -5.34 13.39 16.80
C ARG A 429 -4.11 13.95 17.52
N ARG A 430 -3.18 13.09 17.92
CA ARG A 430 -1.93 13.53 18.59
C ARG A 430 -1.01 14.27 17.62
N GLY A 431 -0.83 13.76 16.41
CA GLY A 431 -0.05 14.42 15.36
C GLY A 431 -0.66 15.74 14.91
N ILE A 432 -2.00 15.77 14.76
CA ILE A 432 -2.74 17.00 14.39
C ILE A 432 -2.59 18.05 15.50
N ALA A 433 -2.77 17.67 16.77
CA ALA A 433 -2.60 18.56 17.91
C ALA A 433 -1.18 19.14 17.98
N GLU A 434 -0.14 18.33 17.69
CA GLU A 434 1.23 18.79 17.63
C GLU A 434 1.48 19.77 16.47
N VAL A 435 0.96 19.49 15.28
CA VAL A 435 1.03 20.41 14.13
C VAL A 435 0.33 21.73 14.42
N LEU A 436 -0.88 21.69 14.98
CA LEU A 436 -1.63 22.89 15.37
C LEU A 436 -0.89 23.70 16.44
N ARG A 437 -0.30 23.01 17.42
CA ARG A 437 0.54 23.65 18.44
C ARG A 437 1.73 24.36 17.83
N ARG A 438 2.42 23.73 16.85
CA ARG A 438 3.56 24.35 16.14
C ARG A 438 3.16 25.57 15.33
N ILE A 439 2.01 25.51 14.65
CA ILE A 439 1.45 26.66 13.92
C ILE A 439 1.11 27.79 14.91
N ALA A 440 0.46 27.48 16.03
CA ALA A 440 0.08 28.46 17.04
C ALA A 440 1.28 29.12 17.73
N THR A 441 2.41 28.40 17.85
CA THR A 441 3.63 28.94 18.47
C THR A 441 4.55 29.64 17.47
N LEU A 442 4.17 29.76 16.17
CA LEU A 442 4.99 30.35 15.09
C LEU A 442 6.42 29.78 15.02
N SER A 443 6.64 28.61 15.54
CA SER A 443 7.93 27.93 15.55
C SER A 443 8.19 27.29 14.19
N LEU A 444 8.77 28.06 13.29
CA LEU A 444 9.29 27.62 11.98
C LEU A 444 10.63 26.86 12.11
N SER A 445 10.74 25.95 13.09
CA SER A 445 11.86 25.03 13.13
C SER A 445 11.70 23.96 12.06
N SER A 446 12.74 23.73 11.26
CA SER A 446 12.71 22.75 10.16
C SER A 446 12.40 21.34 10.67
N PRO A 447 11.72 20.49 9.87
CA PRO A 447 11.38 19.11 10.24
C PRO A 447 12.58 18.23 10.62
N GLU A 448 13.78 18.61 10.18
CA GLU A 448 15.02 17.90 10.54
C GLU A 448 15.49 18.17 11.97
N THR A 449 15.32 19.42 12.46
CA THR A 449 15.72 19.79 13.83
C THR A 449 14.78 19.19 14.88
N ASP A 450 13.50 19.00 14.56
CA ASP A 450 12.53 18.45 15.50
C ASP A 450 12.49 16.92 15.49
N ARG A 451 12.80 16.26 14.36
CA ARG A 451 13.07 14.81 14.37
C ARG A 451 14.28 14.46 15.25
N HIS A 452 15.25 15.36 15.35
CA HIS A 452 16.35 15.22 16.31
C HIS A 452 15.88 15.35 17.78
N LYS A 453 14.89 16.23 18.07
CA LYS A 453 14.33 16.39 19.43
C LYS A 453 13.41 15.24 19.83
N GLU A 454 12.65 14.67 18.91
CA GLU A 454 11.79 13.49 19.14
C GLU A 454 12.65 12.23 19.39
N TYR A 455 13.76 12.12 18.66
CA TYR A 455 14.77 11.06 18.87
C TYR A 455 15.50 11.22 20.22
N VAL A 456 15.75 12.44 20.63
CA VAL A 456 16.29 12.76 21.96
C VAL A 456 15.24 12.53 23.04
N GLY A 457 13.96 12.74 22.75
CA GLY A 457 12.84 12.46 23.67
C GLY A 457 12.61 10.96 23.90
N ASP A 458 12.70 10.14 22.85
CA ASP A 458 12.61 8.68 22.98
C ASP A 458 13.90 8.07 23.55
N ALA A 459 15.06 8.62 23.20
CA ALA A 459 16.32 8.30 23.88
C ALA A 459 16.28 8.70 25.36
N LYS A 460 15.61 9.79 25.70
CA LYS A 460 15.42 10.22 27.09
C LYS A 460 14.48 9.28 27.87
N ARG A 461 13.46 8.69 27.24
CA ARG A 461 12.60 7.66 27.87
C ARG A 461 13.30 6.33 28.09
N VAL A 462 14.19 5.95 27.17
CA VAL A 462 15.08 4.79 27.35
C VAL A 462 16.16 5.10 28.39
N HIS A 463 16.50 6.39 28.58
CA HIS A 463 17.47 6.86 29.55
C HIS A 463 16.93 6.90 30.98
N ASP A 464 15.64 7.13 31.20
CA ASP A 464 15.04 7.11 32.54
C ASP A 464 15.11 5.72 33.21
N ASP A 465 15.30 4.65 32.38
CA ASP A 465 15.52 3.29 32.85
C ASP A 465 17.02 2.86 32.90
N TYR A 466 17.95 3.66 32.35
CA TYR A 466 19.39 3.35 32.29
C TYR A 466 20.25 4.60 32.51
N GLU A 467 20.73 4.82 33.73
CA GLU A 467 21.67 5.89 34.07
C GLU A 467 23.08 5.60 33.50
N ALA A 468 23.28 5.82 32.19
CA ALA A 468 24.62 5.70 31.61
C ALA A 468 25.52 6.85 32.03
N ARG A 469 26.42 6.59 32.99
CA ARG A 469 27.38 7.59 33.52
C ARG A 469 28.70 7.61 32.75
N LYS A 470 29.07 6.56 32.03
CA LYS A 470 30.33 6.40 31.30
C LYS A 470 30.09 5.86 29.89
N ILE A 471 30.53 6.56 28.86
CA ILE A 471 30.42 6.12 27.48
C ILE A 471 31.81 6.02 26.85
N LEU A 472 32.01 4.94 26.06
CA LEU A 472 33.17 4.81 25.21
C LEU A 472 32.77 5.09 23.76
N VAL A 473 33.47 6.04 23.13
CA VAL A 473 33.28 6.39 21.71
C VAL A 473 34.54 5.99 20.95
N ALA A 474 34.38 5.05 20.00
CA ALA A 474 35.47 4.63 19.14
C ALA A 474 35.62 5.63 17.98
N ILE A 475 36.82 6.21 17.85
CA ILE A 475 37.17 7.26 16.88
C ILE A 475 38.29 6.78 15.98
N ASP A 476 38.05 6.73 14.67
CA ASP A 476 39.04 6.42 13.62
C ASP A 476 39.23 7.58 12.62
N GLY A 477 38.61 8.73 12.88
CA GLY A 477 38.64 9.90 11.99
C GLY A 477 37.64 9.85 10.84
N SER A 478 36.85 8.78 10.68
CA SER A 478 35.78 8.68 9.68
C SER A 478 34.61 9.62 10.02
N LYS A 479 33.79 9.96 9.03
CA LYS A 479 32.56 10.76 9.24
C LYS A 479 31.59 10.07 10.19
N GLU A 480 31.53 8.75 10.13
CA GLU A 480 30.68 7.91 10.98
C GLU A 480 31.15 7.93 12.43
N SER A 481 32.44 7.85 12.70
CA SER A 481 32.98 7.96 14.07
C SER A 481 32.80 9.36 14.66
N LEU A 482 32.90 10.40 13.84
CA LEU A 482 32.58 11.79 14.28
C LEU A 482 31.09 12.00 14.55
N ARG A 483 30.19 11.33 13.81
CA ARG A 483 28.76 11.28 14.12
C ARG A 483 28.50 10.56 15.44
N ALA A 484 29.23 9.46 15.69
CA ALA A 484 29.15 8.73 16.95
C ALA A 484 29.52 9.63 18.14
N LEU A 485 30.57 10.44 18.01
CA LEU A 485 30.93 11.43 19.02
C LEU A 485 29.85 12.50 19.21
N THR A 486 29.32 13.02 18.11
CA THR A 486 28.22 14.00 18.16
C THR A 486 27.01 13.42 18.88
N TYR A 487 26.59 12.20 18.53
CA TYR A 487 25.49 11.50 19.18
C TYR A 487 25.76 11.30 20.68
N ALA A 488 26.93 10.78 21.06
CA ALA A 488 27.31 10.57 22.46
C ALA A 488 27.30 11.89 23.27
N SER A 489 27.70 13.02 22.65
CA SER A 489 27.68 14.33 23.30
C SER A 489 26.27 14.92 23.51
N TYR A 490 25.28 14.47 22.73
CA TYR A 490 23.86 14.87 22.89
C TYR A 490 23.07 13.99 23.86
N LEU A 491 23.59 12.84 24.25
CA LEU A 491 22.93 11.97 25.24
C LEU A 491 22.90 12.53 26.66
N PHE A 492 23.67 13.59 26.93
CA PHE A 492 23.78 14.18 28.26
C PHE A 492 23.35 15.64 28.28
N ASP A 493 22.56 16.01 29.29
CA ASP A 493 22.15 17.37 29.59
C ASP A 493 23.14 18.00 30.58
N GLU A 494 23.05 19.34 30.77
CA GLU A 494 23.94 20.10 31.66
C GLU A 494 23.92 19.63 33.12
N ASP A 495 22.84 18.97 33.53
CA ASP A 495 22.63 18.53 34.92
C ASP A 495 23.10 17.09 35.20
N THR A 496 23.56 16.32 34.20
CA THR A 496 23.99 14.93 34.40
C THR A 496 25.49 14.79 34.13
N PRO A 497 26.34 14.57 35.17
CA PRO A 497 27.78 14.45 34.99
C PRO A 497 28.15 13.13 34.31
N ALA A 498 28.44 13.19 33.02
CA ALA A 498 28.85 12.02 32.24
C ALA A 498 30.31 12.10 31.83
N LYS A 499 30.99 10.95 31.78
CA LYS A 499 32.38 10.81 31.34
C LYS A 499 32.39 10.09 29.99
N ILE A 500 32.94 10.76 28.97
CA ILE A 500 33.07 10.23 27.62
C ILE A 500 34.52 9.87 27.34
N PHE A 501 34.78 8.61 27.07
CA PHE A 501 36.09 8.11 26.68
C PHE A 501 36.19 8.10 25.17
N LEU A 502 37.09 8.87 24.58
CA LEU A 502 37.40 8.88 23.17
C LEU A 502 38.52 7.88 22.90
N LEU A 503 38.19 6.73 22.34
CA LEU A 503 39.16 5.67 22.08
C LEU A 503 39.55 5.64 20.61
N ASN A 504 40.84 5.78 20.34
CA ASN A 504 41.42 5.42 19.07
C ASN A 504 42.24 4.13 19.23
N VAL A 505 42.03 3.18 18.36
CA VAL A 505 42.82 1.94 18.30
C VAL A 505 43.57 1.91 16.98
N ILE A 506 44.87 1.83 17.04
CA ILE A 506 45.73 1.71 15.90
C ILE A 506 46.02 0.22 15.69
N GLU A 507 45.73 -0.27 14.48
CA GLU A 507 45.91 -1.68 14.13
C GLU A 507 47.36 -2.07 14.25
N TRP A 508 47.63 -3.11 15.04
CA TRP A 508 48.95 -3.69 15.26
C TRP A 508 48.80 -5.19 15.27
N THR A 509 49.49 -5.87 14.37
CA THR A 509 49.55 -7.34 14.30
C THR A 509 50.93 -7.80 14.77
N ASP A 510 50.98 -8.65 15.78
CA ASP A 510 52.18 -9.39 16.18
C ASP A 510 52.43 -10.55 15.20
N ASP A 511 52.72 -10.26 13.94
CA ASP A 511 53.18 -11.25 12.99
C ASP A 511 54.68 -11.13 12.88
N GLU A 512 55.41 -11.86 13.78
CA GLU A 512 56.65 -12.54 13.49
C GLU A 512 57.13 -13.27 14.77
N GLU A 513 56.96 -14.59 14.82
CA GLU A 513 57.80 -15.47 15.61
C GLU A 513 59.18 -15.44 15.00
N GLY A 514 60.05 -14.58 15.46
CA GLY A 514 61.45 -14.48 15.08
C GLY A 514 62.23 -13.80 16.18
N GLU A 515 62.89 -14.61 16.97
CA GLU A 515 64.04 -14.34 17.86
C GLU A 515 64.00 -13.06 18.70
N GLU A 516 64.23 -13.22 20.00
CA GLU A 516 64.45 -12.21 21.06
C GLU A 516 64.89 -10.81 20.57
N GLY A 517 63.90 -9.92 20.39
CA GLY A 517 64.08 -8.49 20.22
C GLY A 517 62.77 -7.82 20.62
N SER A 518 62.83 -7.02 21.70
CA SER A 518 61.71 -6.18 22.16
C SER A 518 61.04 -5.48 20.98
N PRO A 519 59.67 -5.44 20.91
CA PRO A 519 59.01 -4.61 19.93
C PRO A 519 59.61 -3.21 20.03
N ASP A 520 59.87 -2.59 18.87
CA ASP A 520 60.56 -1.30 18.82
C ASP A 520 59.75 -0.27 19.60
N GLU A 521 60.09 -0.10 20.90
CA GLU A 521 59.36 0.79 21.81
C GLU A 521 59.23 2.21 21.24
N LYS A 522 60.19 2.60 20.37
CA LYS A 522 60.12 3.85 19.65
C LYS A 522 58.99 3.90 18.62
N LEU A 523 58.82 2.84 17.85
CA LEU A 523 57.75 2.77 16.85
C LEU A 523 56.36 2.71 17.51
N ALA A 524 56.22 1.93 18.57
CA ALA A 524 54.99 1.90 19.36
C ALA A 524 54.66 3.28 19.98
N GLN A 525 55.69 3.98 20.48
CA GLN A 525 55.50 5.35 21.02
C GLN A 525 55.14 6.36 19.93
N GLU A 526 55.77 6.28 18.74
CA GLU A 526 55.41 7.12 17.59
C GLU A 526 53.95 6.90 17.12
N MET A 527 53.50 5.66 17.03
CA MET A 527 52.15 5.32 16.66
C MET A 527 51.12 5.78 17.72
N GLU A 528 51.40 5.58 19.01
CA GLU A 528 50.55 6.13 20.08
C GLU A 528 50.45 7.65 20.00
N GLU A 529 51.58 8.33 19.68
CA GLU A 529 51.61 9.77 19.55
C GLU A 529 50.78 10.27 18.34
N GLU A 530 50.81 9.51 17.24
CA GLU A 530 49.95 9.77 16.09
C GLU A 530 48.45 9.64 16.44
N GLY A 531 48.06 8.58 17.13
CA GLY A 531 46.70 8.41 17.64
C GLY A 531 46.29 9.55 18.61
N ARG A 532 47.21 9.99 19.48
CA ARG A 532 46.97 11.15 20.36
C ARG A 532 46.81 12.45 19.59
N ARG A 533 47.61 12.66 18.51
CA ARG A 533 47.46 13.83 17.62
C ARG A 533 46.11 13.79 16.90
N MET A 534 45.69 12.65 16.37
CA MET A 534 44.39 12.50 15.76
C MET A 534 43.25 12.81 16.73
N LEU A 535 43.26 12.25 17.94
CA LEU A 535 42.23 12.54 18.94
C LEU A 535 42.25 14.01 19.44
N ARG A 536 43.40 14.69 19.35
CA ARG A 536 43.49 16.13 19.66
C ARG A 536 42.89 17.00 18.57
N SER A 537 42.94 16.56 17.31
CA SER A 537 42.37 17.28 16.17
C SER A 537 40.84 17.16 16.11
N VAL A 538 40.25 16.20 16.81
CA VAL A 538 38.80 16.01 16.83
C VAL A 538 38.12 17.16 17.56
N MET A 539 37.25 17.88 16.88
CA MET A 539 36.46 18.96 17.43
C MET A 539 35.38 18.41 18.37
N ILE A 540 35.52 18.71 19.67
CA ILE A 540 34.57 18.29 20.68
C ILE A 540 33.42 19.29 20.71
N PRO A 541 32.15 18.84 20.58
CA PRO A 541 31.00 19.71 20.70
C PRO A 541 30.99 20.41 22.07
N LYS A 542 30.70 21.71 22.10
CA LYS A 542 30.69 22.56 23.32
C LYS A 542 29.54 22.22 24.28
N LYS A 543 29.45 21.00 24.76
CA LYS A 543 28.53 20.65 25.85
C LYS A 543 29.30 20.01 27.01
N SER A 544 28.83 20.26 28.20
CA SER A 544 29.41 20.01 29.52
C SER A 544 29.61 18.51 29.80
N GLY A 545 30.60 17.88 29.18
CA GLY A 545 31.03 16.51 29.48
C GLY A 545 32.52 16.47 29.82
N ARG A 546 32.93 15.57 30.70
CA ARG A 546 34.34 15.27 30.93
C ARG A 546 34.81 14.30 29.85
N TYR A 547 35.71 14.75 28.97
CA TYR A 547 36.24 13.92 27.89
C TYR A 547 37.64 13.42 28.26
N GLU A 548 37.86 12.12 28.13
CA GLU A 548 39.16 11.48 28.32
C GLU A 548 39.58 10.80 27.02
N ARG A 549 40.83 11.02 26.60
CA ARG A 549 41.37 10.47 25.35
C ARG A 549 42.23 9.25 25.66
N VAL A 550 41.94 8.14 25.03
CA VAL A 550 42.60 6.85 25.21
C VAL A 550 43.08 6.38 23.83
N VAL A 551 44.37 6.00 23.76
CA VAL A 551 44.93 5.35 22.57
C VAL A 551 45.35 3.93 22.95
N LYS A 552 45.11 2.96 22.07
CA LYS A 552 45.52 1.56 22.22
C LYS A 552 46.11 1.06 20.92
N LEU A 553 47.07 0.16 21.03
CA LEU A 553 47.63 -0.60 19.92
C LEU A 553 47.04 -2.02 19.91
N GLY A 554 46.86 -2.59 18.75
CA GLY A 554 46.39 -3.96 18.55
C GLY A 554 45.14 -4.06 17.66
N ASP A 555 44.47 -5.22 17.67
CA ASP A 555 43.25 -5.42 16.89
C ASP A 555 42.12 -4.48 17.36
N PRO A 556 41.57 -3.61 16.49
CA PRO A 556 40.61 -2.62 16.87
C PRO A 556 39.35 -3.19 17.52
N GLY A 557 38.81 -4.29 16.99
CA GLY A 557 37.58 -4.89 17.51
C GLY A 557 37.75 -5.48 18.92
N ALA A 558 38.88 -6.16 19.16
CA ALA A 558 39.19 -6.73 20.45
C ALA A 558 39.53 -5.63 21.49
N LYS A 559 40.34 -4.65 21.10
CA LYS A 559 40.78 -3.57 22.01
C LYS A 559 39.66 -2.61 22.41
N ILE A 560 38.67 -2.38 21.54
CA ILE A 560 37.47 -1.60 21.90
C ILE A 560 36.67 -2.35 22.99
N ALA A 561 36.40 -3.65 22.80
CA ALA A 561 35.66 -4.45 23.76
C ALA A 561 36.42 -4.56 25.10
N GLU A 562 37.73 -4.88 25.08
CA GLU A 562 38.61 -4.96 26.25
C GLU A 562 38.64 -3.64 27.02
N THR A 563 38.79 -2.51 26.32
CA THR A 563 38.85 -1.19 26.94
C THR A 563 37.52 -0.79 27.58
N ALA A 564 36.41 -1.15 26.95
CA ALA A 564 35.05 -0.92 27.47
C ALA A 564 34.83 -1.66 28.82
N GLU A 565 35.33 -2.89 28.93
CA GLU A 565 35.26 -3.66 30.17
C GLU A 565 36.21 -3.07 31.25
N LYS A 566 37.47 -2.77 30.90
CA LYS A 566 38.45 -2.21 31.82
C LYS A 566 38.03 -0.86 32.42
N LEU A 567 37.40 0.00 31.62
CA LEU A 567 36.91 1.30 32.06
C LEU A 567 35.53 1.21 32.72
N ASN A 568 34.95 0.03 32.71
CA ASN A 568 33.59 -0.25 33.17
C ASN A 568 32.60 0.79 32.63
N VAL A 569 32.55 0.92 31.29
CA VAL A 569 31.60 1.84 30.64
C VAL A 569 30.21 1.21 30.58
N ASP A 570 29.19 2.07 30.54
CA ASP A 570 27.79 1.66 30.50
C ASP A 570 27.37 1.33 29.07
N MET A 571 28.00 1.97 28.05
CA MET A 571 27.76 1.69 26.64
C MET A 571 28.95 2.03 25.76
N ILE A 572 28.98 1.43 24.57
CA ILE A 572 29.91 1.74 23.49
C ILE A 572 29.14 2.42 22.36
N VAL A 573 29.66 3.53 21.84
CA VAL A 573 29.10 4.23 20.67
C VAL A 573 30.16 4.28 19.58
N MET A 574 29.84 3.83 18.38
CA MET A 574 30.81 3.79 17.29
C MET A 574 30.13 3.92 15.92
N GLY A 575 30.92 4.29 14.90
CA GLY A 575 30.47 4.27 13.51
C GLY A 575 30.23 2.84 13.02
N ARG A 576 29.21 2.66 12.22
CA ARG A 576 28.92 1.36 11.57
C ARG A 576 30.02 0.95 10.58
N LYS A 577 30.68 1.94 9.96
CA LYS A 577 31.79 1.77 9.00
C LYS A 577 32.96 2.66 9.40
N GLY A 578 34.19 2.17 9.21
CA GLY A 578 35.42 2.96 9.39
C GLY A 578 36.03 3.41 8.05
N LEU A 579 37.25 3.99 8.10
CA LEU A 579 37.96 4.56 6.94
C LEU A 579 38.21 3.57 5.79
N GLY A 580 38.27 2.25 6.05
CA GLY A 580 38.52 1.20 5.06
C GLY A 580 37.28 0.44 4.58
N GLY A 581 36.07 0.90 4.89
CA GLY A 581 34.83 0.15 4.67
C GLY A 581 34.45 -0.03 3.21
N SER A 582 34.57 -1.25 2.67
CA SER A 582 33.94 -1.70 1.42
C SER A 582 32.41 -1.78 1.57
N HIS A 583 31.71 -2.03 0.46
CA HIS A 583 30.23 -2.01 0.35
C HIS A 583 29.43 -3.00 1.24
N ALA A 584 30.06 -3.65 2.24
CA ALA A 584 29.38 -4.51 3.21
C ALA A 584 28.52 -3.69 4.19
N ASP A 585 27.41 -4.23 4.64
CA ASP A 585 26.41 -3.54 5.48
C ASP A 585 26.93 -3.11 6.86
N THR A 586 27.90 -3.80 7.43
CA THR A 586 28.54 -3.45 8.71
C THR A 586 30.05 -3.68 8.56
N GLY A 587 30.87 -2.71 9.02
CA GLY A 587 32.32 -2.81 8.97
C GLY A 587 32.85 -3.98 9.82
N HIS A 588 34.01 -4.54 9.44
CA HIS A 588 34.62 -5.68 10.12
C HIS A 588 34.84 -5.41 11.63
N VAL A 589 35.32 -4.21 11.99
CA VAL A 589 35.54 -3.80 13.38
C VAL A 589 34.24 -3.74 14.16
N ALA A 590 33.19 -3.11 13.60
CA ALA A 590 31.89 -3.00 14.27
C ALA A 590 31.25 -4.39 14.48
N SER A 591 31.34 -5.28 13.48
CA SER A 591 30.88 -6.66 13.61
C SER A 591 31.64 -7.47 14.67
N LYS A 592 32.94 -7.19 14.84
CA LYS A 592 33.76 -7.84 15.86
C LYS A 592 33.44 -7.32 17.26
N VAL A 593 33.27 -6.00 17.41
CA VAL A 593 32.84 -5.38 18.69
C VAL A 593 31.48 -5.92 19.13
N LEU A 594 30.50 -6.01 18.24
CA LEU A 594 29.17 -6.56 18.54
C LEU A 594 29.21 -8.00 19.09
N ARG A 595 30.22 -8.80 18.67
CA ARG A 595 30.39 -10.18 19.14
C ARG A 595 31.13 -10.28 20.46
N LEU A 596 32.06 -9.36 20.74
CA LEU A 596 32.99 -9.46 21.87
C LEU A 596 32.59 -8.58 23.05
N ALA A 597 31.82 -7.52 22.83
CA ALA A 597 31.47 -6.58 23.88
C ALA A 597 30.41 -7.15 24.82
N GLY A 598 30.71 -7.15 26.12
CA GLY A 598 29.74 -7.42 27.19
C GLY A 598 28.88 -6.20 27.56
N LYS A 599 29.01 -5.11 26.83
CA LYS A 599 28.30 -3.84 27.06
C LYS A 599 27.40 -3.51 25.87
N PRO A 600 26.29 -2.79 26.06
CA PRO A 600 25.46 -2.28 24.97
C PRO A 600 26.28 -1.51 23.93
N VAL A 601 26.07 -1.79 22.63
CA VAL A 601 26.77 -1.15 21.52
C VAL A 601 25.77 -0.39 20.65
N VAL A 602 26.03 0.90 20.45
CA VAL A 602 25.27 1.77 19.54
C VAL A 602 26.10 1.99 18.27
N LEU A 603 25.55 1.61 17.11
CA LEU A 603 26.14 1.83 15.80
C LEU A 603 25.45 2.99 15.08
N LEU A 604 26.24 3.90 14.50
CA LEU A 604 25.76 5.10 13.79
C LEU A 604 26.23 5.14 12.35
#